data_37ee9a1c229599fd12ad82f2ef037def
#
_entry.id   37ee9a1c229599fd12ad82f2ef037def
#
_cell.length_a   1.000
_cell.length_b   1.000
_cell.length_c   1.000
_cell.angle_alpha   90.00
_cell.angle_beta   90.00
_cell.angle_gamma   90.00
#
_symmetry.space_group_name_H-M   'P 1'
#
loop_
_entity.id
_entity.type
_entity.pdbx_description
1 polymer ?
#
loop_
_entity_poly.entity_id
_entity_poly.type
_entity_poly.pdbx_seq_one_letter_code
_entity_poly.pdbx_strand_id
1 'polypeptide(L)'
;MNVITSRPLTLELYGSPGTLPEVAADAAQIIAAPWKPHKFVATVEQARGFVRVRGASWELACELAARLSTVHDVYLAFLSVTVKSWMDVPLALGKLPFKDLLEPGELLEVRAEAANGVLPHAGRLQEIAEEFFGVRGYGILTENNPRVTPFTRIELETGADRLRVRVSLGSDALHKRGWRALTGTPATLREDLASAVLKRLTAFEPRAIQAESIVVPFAGSGTLGVEAWHALFGLPPSIWNSSRAWKYLAHPTHAAQNWWDKRITRAATEAKLPELLFIENNRKQFQELEANLQNVSDTLENLGVNVPRVTALLKDVFLMPNSEIITPRAITLMPLHPPYGLRLHDSNVDALFADLGLKVRDWALEARASGGVLIGFCLCPSDVLWRAFRNGLGDLRFDTTHVTQGGLDVRVCTFSSFEQPSE
;
A
#
# COMPACT_ATOMS: atom_id res chain seq x y z
N MET A 1 -20.41 -26.15 -11.60
CA MET A 1 -19.84 -24.87 -12.10
C MET A 1 -19.83 -23.90 -10.93
N ASN A 2 -18.68 -23.40 -10.54
CA ASN A 2 -18.55 -22.56 -9.34
C ASN A 2 -19.25 -21.21 -9.56
N VAL A 3 -20.09 -20.80 -8.62
CA VAL A 3 -20.91 -19.56 -8.73
C VAL A 3 -20.01 -18.33 -8.83
N ILE A 4 -18.85 -18.34 -8.17
CA ILE A 4 -17.93 -17.19 -8.12
C ILE A 4 -17.20 -16.96 -9.44
N THR A 5 -16.82 -18.02 -10.16
CA THR A 5 -16.16 -17.90 -11.45
C THR A 5 -17.11 -17.61 -12.61
N SER A 6 -18.42 -17.76 -12.38
CA SER A 6 -19.46 -17.61 -13.44
C SER A 6 -20.15 -16.26 -13.46
N ARG A 7 -20.03 -15.44 -12.42
CA ARG A 7 -20.72 -14.15 -12.25
C ARG A 7 -19.74 -12.99 -12.06
N PRO A 8 -20.12 -11.77 -12.48
CA PRO A 8 -19.32 -10.59 -12.18
C PRO A 8 -19.32 -10.32 -10.66
N LEU A 9 -18.15 -10.02 -10.13
CA LEU A 9 -17.91 -9.74 -8.72
C LEU A 9 -17.94 -8.23 -8.45
N THR A 10 -18.18 -7.88 -7.19
CA THR A 10 -17.97 -6.54 -6.65
C THR A 10 -16.84 -6.58 -5.64
N LEU A 11 -15.87 -5.70 -5.80
CA LEU A 11 -14.77 -5.55 -4.87
C LEU A 11 -14.84 -4.19 -4.18
N GLU A 12 -14.37 -4.15 -2.95
CA GLU A 12 -14.14 -2.91 -2.19
C GLU A 12 -12.66 -2.83 -1.82
N LEU A 13 -12.03 -1.71 -2.22
CA LEU A 13 -10.60 -1.46 -2.08
C LEU A 13 -10.43 -0.38 -1.01
N TYR A 14 -9.68 -0.68 0.03
CA TYR A 14 -9.46 0.21 1.17
C TYR A 14 -8.02 0.71 1.17
N GLY A 15 -7.83 2.02 1.08
CA GLY A 15 -6.56 2.72 1.23
C GLY A 15 -6.53 3.60 2.46
N SER A 16 -5.39 4.23 2.71
CA SER A 16 -5.25 5.22 3.78
C SER A 16 -6.20 6.40 3.57
N PRO A 17 -6.72 7.04 4.64
CA PRO A 17 -7.58 8.21 4.51
C PRO A 17 -6.91 9.33 3.68
N GLY A 18 -7.65 9.90 2.73
CA GLY A 18 -7.14 10.93 1.81
C GLY A 18 -6.41 10.39 0.58
N THR A 19 -6.41 9.07 0.33
CA THR A 19 -5.72 8.43 -0.82
C THR A 19 -6.65 7.73 -1.81
N LEU A 20 -7.96 7.90 -1.69
CA LEU A 20 -8.93 7.23 -2.59
C LEU A 20 -8.75 7.56 -4.09
N PRO A 21 -8.34 8.78 -4.49
CA PRO A 21 -8.05 9.07 -5.89
C PRO A 21 -6.92 8.19 -6.45
N GLU A 22 -5.85 7.99 -5.66
CA GLU A 22 -4.70 7.17 -6.04
C GLU A 22 -5.07 5.68 -6.10
N VAL A 23 -5.89 5.21 -5.16
CA VAL A 23 -6.44 3.84 -5.17
C VAL A 23 -7.28 3.61 -6.44
N ALA A 24 -8.13 4.57 -6.79
CA ALA A 24 -8.97 4.47 -8.00
C ALA A 24 -8.13 4.47 -9.28
N ALA A 25 -7.13 5.35 -9.36
CA ALA A 25 -6.22 5.43 -10.50
C ALA A 25 -5.37 4.16 -10.65
N ASP A 26 -4.84 3.62 -9.53
CA ASP A 26 -4.07 2.39 -9.50
C ASP A 26 -4.90 1.19 -9.98
N ALA A 27 -6.13 1.06 -9.47
CA ALA A 27 -7.07 0.02 -9.91
C ALA A 27 -7.43 0.16 -11.40
N ALA A 28 -7.71 1.38 -11.87
CA ALA A 28 -8.03 1.63 -13.29
C ALA A 28 -6.85 1.28 -14.21
N GLN A 29 -5.62 1.58 -13.79
CA GLN A 29 -4.41 1.21 -14.55
C GLN A 29 -4.26 -0.31 -14.67
N ILE A 30 -4.49 -1.06 -13.59
CA ILE A 30 -4.43 -2.53 -13.61
C ILE A 30 -5.52 -3.11 -14.50
N ILE A 31 -6.74 -2.57 -14.43
CA ILE A 31 -7.88 -2.99 -15.27
C ILE A 31 -7.63 -2.72 -16.76
N ALA A 32 -6.98 -1.60 -17.09
CA ALA A 32 -6.64 -1.25 -18.47
C ALA A 32 -5.53 -2.12 -19.06
N ALA A 33 -4.61 -2.65 -18.23
CA ALA A 33 -3.50 -3.50 -18.63
C ALA A 33 -3.44 -4.79 -17.80
N PRO A 34 -4.44 -5.68 -17.95
CA PRO A 34 -4.55 -6.89 -17.16
C PRO A 34 -3.55 -7.96 -17.59
N TRP A 35 -3.11 -8.79 -16.64
CA TRP A 35 -2.28 -9.95 -16.94
C TRP A 35 -2.98 -11.02 -17.77
N LYS A 36 -4.31 -11.06 -17.69
CA LYS A 36 -5.16 -11.98 -18.44
C LYS A 36 -6.43 -11.25 -18.87
N PRO A 37 -6.89 -11.43 -20.12
CA PRO A 37 -8.13 -10.84 -20.59
C PRO A 37 -9.30 -11.14 -19.64
N HIS A 38 -10.10 -10.12 -19.34
CA HIS A 38 -11.25 -10.26 -18.44
C HIS A 38 -12.49 -10.72 -19.20
N LYS A 39 -13.29 -11.56 -18.55
CA LYS A 39 -14.55 -12.04 -19.06
C LYS A 39 -15.66 -10.96 -19.01
N PHE A 40 -15.55 -10.04 -18.07
CA PHE A 40 -16.55 -9.01 -17.81
C PHE A 40 -15.93 -7.62 -17.93
N VAL A 41 -16.76 -6.62 -18.18
CA VAL A 41 -16.34 -5.21 -18.17
C VAL A 41 -16.32 -4.71 -16.73
N ALA A 42 -15.14 -4.38 -16.23
CA ALA A 42 -14.97 -3.83 -14.89
C ALA A 42 -15.03 -2.30 -14.91
N THR A 43 -15.67 -1.72 -13.89
CA THR A 43 -15.74 -0.27 -13.69
C THR A 43 -15.26 0.10 -12.29
N VAL A 44 -14.63 1.27 -12.18
CA VAL A 44 -14.09 1.81 -10.91
C VAL A 44 -14.94 3.00 -10.49
N GLU A 45 -15.35 3.02 -9.24
CA GLU A 45 -16.21 4.05 -8.64
C GLU A 45 -15.65 4.42 -7.26
N GLN A 46 -15.45 5.70 -6.98
CA GLN A 46 -15.13 6.15 -5.62
C GLN A 46 -16.42 6.20 -4.78
N ALA A 47 -16.37 5.59 -3.62
CA ALA A 47 -17.42 5.59 -2.62
C ALA A 47 -16.94 6.27 -1.34
N ARG A 48 -17.83 6.43 -0.35
CA ARG A 48 -17.45 7.02 0.93
C ARG A 48 -16.56 6.03 1.71
N GLY A 49 -15.26 6.33 1.80
CA GLY A 49 -14.28 5.58 2.57
C GLY A 49 -13.59 4.42 1.83
N PHE A 50 -13.94 4.10 0.59
CA PHE A 50 -13.33 3.05 -0.22
C PHE A 50 -13.54 3.28 -1.72
N VAL A 51 -12.81 2.53 -2.53
CA VAL A 51 -13.03 2.46 -3.98
C VAL A 51 -13.73 1.15 -4.31
N ARG A 52 -14.79 1.19 -5.13
CA ARG A 52 -15.53 0.02 -5.57
C ARG A 52 -15.18 -0.35 -7.00
N VAL A 53 -14.91 -1.64 -7.22
CA VAL A 53 -14.79 -2.22 -8.57
C VAL A 53 -15.98 -3.13 -8.81
N ARG A 54 -16.81 -2.82 -9.84
CA ARG A 54 -17.94 -3.65 -10.26
C ARG A 54 -17.59 -4.39 -11.53
N GLY A 55 -18.14 -5.59 -11.70
CA GLY A 55 -17.94 -6.35 -12.93
C GLY A 55 -16.58 -7.08 -12.95
N ALA A 56 -15.89 -7.22 -11.83
CA ALA A 56 -14.64 -7.97 -11.78
C ALA A 56 -14.85 -9.47 -12.04
N SER A 57 -13.94 -10.10 -12.79
CA SER A 57 -13.80 -11.56 -12.78
C SER A 57 -13.01 -11.99 -11.54
N TRP A 58 -13.02 -13.30 -11.24
CA TRP A 58 -12.20 -13.84 -10.16
C TRP A 58 -10.71 -13.58 -10.41
N GLU A 59 -10.26 -13.75 -11.63
CA GLU A 59 -8.88 -13.50 -12.04
C GLU A 59 -8.50 -12.03 -11.80
N LEU A 60 -9.38 -11.10 -12.17
CA LEU A 60 -9.15 -9.67 -11.90
C LEU A 60 -9.10 -9.37 -10.39
N ALA A 61 -9.96 -10.01 -9.60
CA ALA A 61 -9.94 -9.85 -8.15
C ALA A 61 -8.59 -10.27 -7.54
N CYS A 62 -8.07 -11.44 -7.98
CA CYS A 62 -6.74 -11.91 -7.60
C CYS A 62 -5.62 -10.97 -8.07
N GLU A 63 -5.73 -10.47 -9.30
CA GLU A 63 -4.74 -9.56 -9.88
C GLU A 63 -4.70 -8.22 -9.13
N LEU A 64 -5.85 -7.65 -8.81
CA LEU A 64 -5.92 -6.43 -8.00
C LEU A 64 -5.29 -6.65 -6.62
N ALA A 65 -5.62 -7.74 -5.94
CA ALA A 65 -5.00 -8.07 -4.65
C ALA A 65 -3.47 -8.28 -4.74
N ALA A 66 -2.96 -8.74 -5.88
CA ALA A 66 -1.54 -8.98 -6.10
C ALA A 66 -0.75 -7.71 -6.45
N ARG A 67 -1.35 -6.79 -7.22
CA ARG A 67 -0.65 -5.66 -7.85
C ARG A 67 -0.90 -4.32 -7.19
N LEU A 68 -2.06 -4.12 -6.53
CA LEU A 68 -2.36 -2.84 -5.89
C LEU A 68 -1.37 -2.55 -4.77
N SER A 69 -0.64 -1.45 -4.91
CA SER A 69 0.29 -0.98 -3.89
C SER A 69 -0.34 0.04 -2.93
N THR A 70 -1.44 0.68 -3.35
CA THR A 70 -2.07 1.79 -2.64
C THR A 70 -3.14 1.38 -1.64
N VAL A 71 -3.37 0.07 -1.45
CA VAL A 71 -4.42 -0.47 -0.58
C VAL A 71 -3.84 -1.21 0.63
N HIS A 72 -4.57 -1.16 1.72
CA HIS A 72 -4.32 -2.02 2.88
C HIS A 72 -5.23 -3.24 2.92
N ASP A 73 -6.36 -3.22 2.21
CA ASP A 73 -7.20 -4.40 2.06
C ASP A 73 -8.01 -4.37 0.75
N VAL A 74 -8.32 -5.57 0.26
CA VAL A 74 -9.20 -5.81 -0.89
C VAL A 74 -10.24 -6.82 -0.45
N TYR A 75 -11.51 -6.42 -0.47
CA TYR A 75 -12.62 -7.27 -0.08
C TYR A 75 -13.46 -7.70 -1.28
N LEU A 76 -13.85 -8.94 -1.30
CA LEU A 76 -15.00 -9.41 -2.06
C LEU A 76 -16.26 -9.01 -1.30
N ALA A 77 -17.04 -8.09 -1.87
CA ALA A 77 -18.25 -7.57 -1.26
C ALA A 77 -19.48 -8.36 -1.74
N PHE A 78 -20.23 -8.91 -0.80
CA PHE A 78 -21.54 -9.47 -1.09
C PHE A 78 -22.62 -8.40 -0.94
N LEU A 79 -23.67 -8.55 -1.73
CA LEU A 79 -24.79 -7.62 -1.71
C LEU A 79 -25.36 -7.51 -0.28
N SER A 80 -25.70 -6.29 0.09
CA SER A 80 -26.36 -5.98 1.33
C SER A 80 -27.73 -6.66 1.39
N VAL A 81 -27.97 -7.43 2.45
CA VAL A 81 -29.23 -8.15 2.69
C VAL A 81 -30.03 -7.43 3.77
N THR A 82 -31.34 -7.32 3.60
CA THR A 82 -32.22 -6.76 4.64
C THR A 82 -32.34 -7.74 5.79
N VAL A 83 -32.15 -7.27 7.03
CA VAL A 83 -32.29 -7.99 8.28
C VAL A 83 -33.19 -7.21 9.23
N LYS A 84 -34.14 -7.87 9.89
CA LYS A 84 -35.09 -7.27 10.82
C LYS A 84 -34.87 -7.74 12.26
N SER A 85 -34.17 -8.83 12.43
CA SER A 85 -33.90 -9.44 13.72
C SER A 85 -32.57 -10.21 13.71
N TRP A 86 -32.08 -10.58 14.88
CA TRP A 86 -30.89 -11.42 15.02
C TRP A 86 -31.03 -12.80 14.36
N MET A 87 -32.27 -13.32 14.26
CA MET A 87 -32.57 -14.61 13.61
C MET A 87 -32.36 -14.56 12.10
N ASP A 88 -32.41 -13.37 11.50
CA ASP A 88 -32.19 -13.21 10.06
C ASP A 88 -30.73 -13.32 9.67
N VAL A 89 -29.79 -13.10 10.61
CA VAL A 89 -28.35 -13.11 10.33
C VAL A 89 -27.86 -14.47 9.81
N PRO A 90 -28.10 -15.61 10.52
CA PRO A 90 -27.71 -16.92 10.02
C PRO A 90 -28.40 -17.27 8.69
N LEU A 91 -29.64 -16.85 8.48
CA LEU A 91 -30.36 -17.06 7.24
C LEU A 91 -29.77 -16.29 6.08
N ALA A 92 -29.32 -15.06 6.33
CA ALA A 92 -28.65 -14.23 5.34
C ALA A 92 -27.27 -14.82 4.99
N LEU A 93 -26.48 -15.21 5.98
CA LEU A 93 -25.19 -15.86 5.79
C LEU A 93 -25.33 -17.17 5.01
N GLY A 94 -26.35 -17.96 5.28
CA GLY A 94 -26.61 -19.23 4.59
C GLY A 94 -26.90 -19.10 3.09
N LYS A 95 -27.26 -17.90 2.61
CA LYS A 95 -27.51 -17.62 1.18
C LYS A 95 -26.23 -17.23 0.43
N LEU A 96 -25.14 -16.96 1.13
CA LEU A 96 -23.89 -16.56 0.52
C LEU A 96 -23.06 -17.78 0.09
N PRO A 97 -22.29 -17.70 -1.00
CA PRO A 97 -21.59 -18.82 -1.59
C PRO A 97 -20.27 -19.14 -0.86
N PHE A 98 -20.27 -19.21 0.48
CA PHE A 98 -19.07 -19.49 1.25
C PHE A 98 -18.41 -20.82 0.91
N LYS A 99 -19.19 -21.83 0.54
CA LYS A 99 -18.67 -23.13 0.10
C LYS A 99 -17.82 -23.06 -1.17
N ASP A 100 -18.02 -22.01 -1.95
CA ASP A 100 -17.24 -21.75 -3.17
C ASP A 100 -15.99 -20.92 -2.87
N LEU A 101 -15.89 -20.31 -1.68
CA LEU A 101 -14.81 -19.41 -1.27
C LEU A 101 -13.88 -20.01 -0.23
N LEU A 102 -14.41 -20.83 0.66
CA LEU A 102 -13.71 -21.31 1.85
C LEU A 102 -13.49 -22.81 1.75
N GLU A 103 -12.31 -23.26 2.14
CA GLU A 103 -12.02 -24.69 2.26
C GLU A 103 -12.58 -25.27 3.56
N PRO A 104 -12.98 -26.55 3.58
CA PRO A 104 -13.39 -27.19 4.82
C PRO A 104 -12.27 -27.15 5.88
N GLY A 105 -12.62 -26.72 7.10
CA GLY A 105 -11.65 -26.58 8.18
C GLY A 105 -10.78 -25.33 8.14
N GLU A 106 -10.99 -24.44 7.18
CA GLU A 106 -10.26 -23.19 7.08
C GLU A 106 -10.42 -22.34 8.34
N LEU A 107 -9.35 -21.63 8.73
CA LEU A 107 -9.33 -20.75 9.88
C LEU A 107 -9.88 -19.37 9.50
N LEU A 108 -10.88 -18.90 10.23
CA LEU A 108 -11.56 -17.62 9.97
C LEU A 108 -11.34 -16.62 11.09
N GLU A 109 -11.01 -15.40 10.72
CA GLU A 109 -11.10 -14.22 11.59
C GLU A 109 -12.43 -13.52 11.29
N VAL A 110 -13.39 -13.59 12.21
CA VAL A 110 -14.69 -12.91 12.06
C VAL A 110 -14.64 -11.59 12.79
N ARG A 111 -14.99 -10.51 12.09
CA ARG A 111 -15.10 -9.16 12.65
C ARG A 111 -16.49 -8.61 12.38
N ALA A 112 -17.03 -7.86 13.32
CA ALA A 112 -18.32 -7.22 13.15
C ALA A 112 -18.28 -5.77 13.58
N GLU A 113 -18.98 -4.94 12.82
CA GLU A 113 -19.25 -3.54 13.15
C GLU A 113 -20.77 -3.31 13.11
N ALA A 114 -21.27 -2.51 14.03
CA ALA A 114 -22.66 -2.15 14.08
C ALA A 114 -22.81 -0.63 14.17
N ALA A 115 -23.52 -0.06 13.18
CA ALA A 115 -24.01 1.31 13.25
C ALA A 115 -25.43 1.33 13.86
N ASN A 116 -25.94 2.53 14.13
CA ASN A 116 -27.32 2.70 14.59
C ASN A 116 -28.32 2.04 13.63
N GLY A 117 -29.13 1.12 14.14
CA GLY A 117 -30.09 0.36 13.33
C GLY A 117 -30.78 -0.75 14.10
N VAL A 118 -31.35 -1.71 13.37
CA VAL A 118 -32.11 -2.85 13.91
C VAL A 118 -31.23 -3.79 14.75
N LEU A 119 -29.93 -3.90 14.39
CA LEU A 119 -28.95 -4.76 15.07
C LEU A 119 -27.77 -3.93 15.59
N PRO A 120 -27.92 -3.23 16.73
CA PRO A 120 -26.94 -2.22 17.17
C PRO A 120 -25.72 -2.77 17.93
N HIS A 121 -25.59 -4.09 18.10
CA HIS A 121 -24.54 -4.70 18.93
C HIS A 121 -23.55 -5.51 18.10
N ALA A 122 -22.36 -4.95 17.87
CA ALA A 122 -21.28 -5.57 17.08
C ALA A 122 -20.83 -6.92 17.69
N GLY A 123 -20.61 -7.00 19.02
CA GLY A 123 -20.19 -8.23 19.68
C GLY A 123 -21.21 -9.39 19.46
N ARG A 124 -22.51 -9.11 19.58
CA ARG A 124 -23.54 -10.12 19.32
C ARG A 124 -23.58 -10.55 17.84
N LEU A 125 -23.36 -9.62 16.93
CA LEU A 125 -23.26 -9.91 15.49
C LEU A 125 -22.09 -10.86 15.22
N GLN A 126 -20.96 -10.59 15.85
CA GLN A 126 -19.76 -11.42 15.76
C GLN A 126 -19.99 -12.82 16.30
N GLU A 127 -20.52 -12.95 17.53
CA GLU A 127 -20.85 -14.24 18.15
C GLU A 127 -21.76 -15.11 17.26
N ILE A 128 -22.84 -14.52 16.72
CA ILE A 128 -23.76 -15.27 15.83
C ILE A 128 -23.05 -15.73 14.55
N ALA A 129 -22.16 -14.90 13.99
CA ALA A 129 -21.42 -15.28 12.79
C ALA A 129 -20.36 -16.34 13.09
N GLU A 130 -19.64 -16.25 14.22
CA GLU A 130 -18.68 -17.25 14.67
C GLU A 130 -19.36 -18.61 14.90
N GLU A 131 -20.51 -18.62 15.56
CA GLU A 131 -21.33 -19.83 15.74
C GLU A 131 -21.79 -20.41 14.39
N PHE A 132 -22.27 -19.53 13.47
CA PHE A 132 -22.69 -19.95 12.12
C PHE A 132 -21.59 -20.68 11.36
N PHE A 133 -20.35 -20.18 11.42
CA PHE A 133 -19.21 -20.81 10.76
C PHE A 133 -18.69 -22.03 11.52
N GLY A 134 -18.62 -21.95 12.86
CA GLY A 134 -18.16 -23.04 13.73
C GLY A 134 -18.97 -24.33 13.55
N VAL A 135 -20.29 -24.26 13.54
CA VAL A 135 -21.17 -25.42 13.30
C VAL A 135 -21.06 -26.00 11.89
N ARG A 136 -20.42 -25.30 10.97
CA ARG A 136 -20.11 -25.73 9.59
C ARG A 136 -18.71 -26.31 9.44
N GLY A 137 -17.96 -26.42 10.54
CA GLY A 137 -16.64 -27.04 10.57
C GLY A 137 -15.48 -26.11 10.23
N TYR A 138 -15.70 -24.78 10.22
CA TYR A 138 -14.61 -23.81 10.09
C TYR A 138 -13.97 -23.56 11.46
N GLY A 139 -12.64 -23.36 11.47
CA GLY A 139 -11.93 -22.91 12.66
C GLY A 139 -12.15 -21.41 12.90
N ILE A 140 -12.37 -21.00 14.15
CA ILE A 140 -12.53 -19.58 14.49
C ILE A 140 -11.30 -19.09 15.25
N LEU A 141 -10.68 -18.00 14.75
CA LEU A 141 -9.63 -17.28 15.47
C LEU A 141 -10.24 -16.56 16.67
N THR A 142 -9.72 -16.86 17.85
CA THR A 142 -10.07 -16.18 19.09
C THR A 142 -8.84 -15.49 19.67
N GLU A 143 -9.02 -14.57 20.61
CA GLU A 143 -7.91 -13.92 21.32
C GLU A 143 -6.94 -14.92 21.99
N ASN A 144 -7.42 -16.09 22.35
CA ASN A 144 -6.65 -17.15 23.00
C ASN A 144 -5.86 -18.03 22.01
N ASN A 145 -6.12 -17.94 20.71
CA ASN A 145 -5.37 -18.66 19.69
C ASN A 145 -4.35 -17.72 19.05
N PRO A 146 -3.06 -18.06 19.05
CA PRO A 146 -2.09 -17.26 18.33
C PRO A 146 -2.51 -17.16 16.85
N ARG A 147 -2.38 -15.99 16.27
CA ARG A 147 -2.63 -15.81 14.84
C ARG A 147 -1.69 -16.70 14.05
N VAL A 148 -2.21 -17.82 13.62
CA VAL A 148 -1.54 -18.73 12.70
C VAL A 148 -2.00 -18.33 11.30
N THR A 149 -1.08 -17.92 10.46
CA THR A 149 -1.35 -17.74 9.02
C THR A 149 -1.23 -19.09 8.34
N PRO A 150 -2.11 -19.44 7.41
CA PRO A 150 -3.11 -18.58 6.78
C PRO A 150 -4.49 -18.59 7.48
N PHE A 151 -5.19 -17.48 7.38
CA PHE A 151 -6.59 -17.38 7.78
C PHE A 151 -7.35 -16.48 6.80
N THR A 152 -8.67 -16.63 6.71
CA THR A 152 -9.53 -15.73 5.93
C THR A 152 -10.32 -14.82 6.85
N ARG A 153 -10.28 -13.50 6.57
CA ARG A 153 -11.06 -12.53 7.31
C ARG A 153 -12.43 -12.34 6.68
N ILE A 154 -13.47 -12.45 7.53
CA ILE A 154 -14.85 -12.16 7.18
C ILE A 154 -15.31 -10.97 8.01
N GLU A 155 -15.77 -9.92 7.34
CA GLU A 155 -16.29 -8.73 8.00
C GLU A 155 -17.79 -8.60 7.78
N LEU A 156 -18.50 -8.34 8.87
CA LEU A 156 -19.91 -8.06 8.90
C LEU A 156 -20.15 -6.62 9.36
N GLU A 157 -20.99 -5.91 8.66
CA GLU A 157 -21.39 -4.55 9.01
C GLU A 157 -22.90 -4.43 8.99
N THR A 158 -23.49 -3.95 10.09
CA THR A 158 -24.91 -3.62 10.12
C THR A 158 -25.13 -2.12 10.19
N GLY A 159 -26.12 -1.63 9.42
CA GLY A 159 -26.56 -0.25 9.45
C GLY A 159 -27.99 -0.14 8.93
N ALA A 160 -28.84 0.67 9.60
CA ALA A 160 -30.29 0.71 9.39
C ALA A 160 -30.90 -0.70 9.47
N ASP A 161 -31.40 -1.25 8.37
CA ASP A 161 -31.95 -2.60 8.26
C ASP A 161 -31.08 -3.52 7.36
N ARG A 162 -29.82 -3.18 7.13
CA ARG A 162 -28.94 -3.86 6.18
C ARG A 162 -27.80 -4.58 6.88
N LEU A 163 -27.54 -5.81 6.43
CA LEU A 163 -26.33 -6.57 6.72
C LEU A 163 -25.46 -6.61 5.47
N ARG A 164 -24.24 -6.09 5.58
CA ARG A 164 -23.16 -6.22 4.57
C ARG A 164 -22.21 -7.29 5.03
N VAL A 165 -21.74 -8.11 4.10
CA VAL A 165 -20.76 -9.15 4.35
C VAL A 165 -19.63 -8.99 3.34
N ARG A 166 -18.40 -9.00 3.83
CA ARG A 166 -17.17 -8.87 3.03
C ARG A 166 -16.22 -9.99 3.39
N VAL A 167 -15.52 -10.51 2.39
CA VAL A 167 -14.45 -11.50 2.57
C VAL A 167 -13.16 -10.88 2.07
N SER A 168 -12.15 -10.76 2.95
CA SER A 168 -10.86 -10.22 2.56
C SER A 168 -10.14 -11.17 1.59
N LEU A 169 -9.53 -10.61 0.56
CA LEU A 169 -8.63 -11.32 -0.34
C LEU A 169 -7.19 -11.35 0.20
N GLY A 170 -6.94 -10.92 1.42
CA GLY A 170 -5.68 -11.01 2.16
C GLY A 170 -5.87 -11.72 3.49
N SER A 171 -4.99 -12.66 3.87
CA SER A 171 -5.00 -13.24 5.21
C SER A 171 -4.59 -12.22 6.28
N ASP A 172 -3.65 -11.33 5.98
CA ASP A 172 -3.32 -10.15 6.80
C ASP A 172 -3.49 -8.88 5.95
N ALA A 173 -3.41 -7.72 6.60
CA ALA A 173 -3.51 -6.46 5.89
C ALA A 173 -2.44 -6.36 4.79
N LEU A 174 -2.86 -5.98 3.57
CA LEU A 174 -2.00 -6.00 2.39
C LEU A 174 -0.82 -5.03 2.47
N HIS A 175 -0.90 -3.98 3.30
CA HIS A 175 0.23 -3.09 3.54
C HIS A 175 1.38 -3.77 4.29
N LYS A 176 1.12 -4.82 5.05
CA LYS A 176 2.18 -5.66 5.64
C LYS A 176 2.77 -6.56 4.56
N ARG A 177 3.66 -5.98 3.74
CA ARG A 177 4.17 -6.65 2.53
C ARG A 177 4.91 -7.95 2.81
N GLY A 178 5.64 -8.04 3.94
CA GLY A 178 6.46 -9.19 4.30
C GLY A 178 7.96 -9.01 4.02
N TRP A 179 8.37 -7.90 3.42
CA TRP A 179 9.79 -7.64 3.17
C TRP A 179 10.57 -7.17 4.40
N ARG A 180 9.90 -6.72 5.45
CA ARG A 180 10.57 -6.31 6.69
C ARG A 180 11.05 -7.55 7.46
N ALA A 181 12.34 -7.59 7.77
CA ALA A 181 12.94 -8.62 8.61
C ALA A 181 12.58 -8.43 10.09
N LEU A 182 12.46 -7.16 10.51
CA LEU A 182 12.12 -6.78 11.88
C LEU A 182 10.82 -5.97 11.88
N THR A 183 9.87 -6.42 12.67
CA THR A 183 8.61 -5.70 12.93
C THR A 183 8.72 -5.02 14.27
N GLY A 184 8.78 -3.68 14.34
CA GLY A 184 8.72 -3.15 15.68
C GLY A 184 9.05 -1.70 15.95
N THR A 185 9.33 -0.84 14.99
CA THR A 185 9.36 0.60 15.29
C THR A 185 7.96 1.20 15.14
N PRO A 186 7.40 1.77 16.22
CA PRO A 186 6.03 2.27 16.23
C PRO A 186 5.75 3.51 15.36
N ALA A 187 6.70 3.97 14.55
CA ALA A 187 6.62 5.23 13.80
C ALA A 187 6.89 5.08 12.31
N THR A 188 6.86 3.87 11.78
CA THR A 188 7.09 3.66 10.34
C THR A 188 5.89 4.14 9.53
N LEU A 189 6.19 4.79 8.40
CA LEU A 189 5.18 5.11 7.38
C LEU A 189 4.56 3.79 6.89
N ARG A 190 3.23 3.75 6.79
CA ARG A 190 2.52 2.58 6.23
C ARG A 190 2.82 2.47 4.74
N GLU A 191 2.99 1.26 4.28
CA GLU A 191 3.37 0.94 2.90
C GLU A 191 2.32 1.42 1.88
N ASP A 192 1.03 1.24 2.15
CA ASP A 192 -0.06 1.71 1.28
C ASP A 192 -0.10 3.24 1.17
N LEU A 193 0.16 3.95 2.28
CA LEU A 193 0.25 5.41 2.27
C LEU A 193 1.49 5.89 1.50
N ALA A 194 2.65 5.25 1.72
CA ALA A 194 3.88 5.55 0.98
C ALA A 194 3.66 5.40 -0.54
N SER A 195 3.07 4.27 -0.95
CA SER A 195 2.74 4.02 -2.35
C SER A 195 1.74 5.03 -2.92
N ALA A 196 0.71 5.43 -2.16
CA ALA A 196 -0.26 6.42 -2.61
C ALA A 196 0.38 7.80 -2.83
N VAL A 197 1.25 8.24 -1.92
CA VAL A 197 1.98 9.51 -2.07
C VAL A 197 2.93 9.46 -3.29
N LEU A 198 3.61 8.33 -3.50
CA LEU A 198 4.47 8.14 -4.68
C LEU A 198 3.66 8.17 -5.98
N LYS A 199 2.48 7.53 -6.02
CA LYS A 199 1.58 7.64 -7.18
C LYS A 199 1.04 9.05 -7.39
N ARG A 200 0.74 9.80 -6.34
CA ARG A 200 0.36 11.21 -6.42
C ARG A 200 1.46 12.06 -7.06
N LEU A 201 2.73 11.76 -6.76
CA LEU A 201 3.87 12.41 -7.39
C LEU A 201 3.86 12.24 -8.91
N THR A 202 3.41 11.10 -9.45
CA THR A 202 3.32 10.91 -10.91
C THR A 202 2.24 11.75 -11.57
N ALA A 203 1.19 12.10 -10.85
CA ALA A 203 0.16 13.02 -11.35
C ALA A 203 0.71 14.47 -11.45
N PHE A 204 1.58 14.85 -10.52
CA PHE A 204 2.29 16.14 -10.55
C PHE A 204 3.42 16.14 -11.58
N GLU A 205 4.22 15.07 -11.64
CA GLU A 205 5.38 14.94 -12.54
C GLU A 205 5.46 13.54 -13.15
N PRO A 206 4.88 13.34 -14.35
CA PRO A 206 4.80 12.01 -14.98
C PRO A 206 6.16 11.34 -15.23
N ARG A 207 7.25 12.11 -15.35
CA ARG A 207 8.59 11.55 -15.55
C ARG A 207 9.16 10.84 -14.33
N ALA A 208 8.51 10.92 -13.16
CA ALA A 208 8.93 10.16 -11.97
C ALA A 208 9.03 8.65 -12.24
N ILE A 209 8.21 8.10 -13.17
CA ILE A 209 8.30 6.69 -13.58
C ILE A 209 9.52 6.36 -14.47
N GLN A 210 10.28 7.38 -14.87
CA GLN A 210 11.51 7.24 -15.65
C GLN A 210 12.76 7.44 -14.79
N ALA A 211 12.60 7.57 -13.47
CA ALA A 211 13.74 7.77 -12.58
C ALA A 211 14.72 6.60 -12.67
N GLU A 212 16.00 6.94 -12.76
CA GLU A 212 17.11 5.99 -12.84
C GLU A 212 17.76 5.81 -11.46
N SER A 213 17.55 6.77 -10.56
CA SER A 213 18.05 6.75 -9.18
C SER A 213 16.96 7.18 -8.21
N ILE A 214 16.86 6.50 -7.09
CA ILE A 214 16.01 6.87 -5.96
C ILE A 214 16.91 7.13 -4.76
N VAL A 215 16.89 8.35 -4.26
CA VAL A 215 17.64 8.75 -3.07
C VAL A 215 16.65 8.99 -1.92
N VAL A 216 16.83 8.30 -0.83
CA VAL A 216 15.96 8.34 0.34
C VAL A 216 16.72 8.91 1.54
N PRO A 217 16.80 10.24 1.70
CA PRO A 217 17.25 10.87 2.93
C PRO A 217 16.23 10.58 4.06
N PHE A 218 16.71 10.44 5.28
CA PHE A 218 15.88 10.04 6.43
C PHE A 218 15.21 8.68 6.18
N ALA A 219 16.03 7.70 5.79
CA ALA A 219 15.54 6.41 5.27
C ALA A 219 14.69 5.62 6.26
N GLY A 220 14.92 5.78 7.57
CA GLY A 220 14.24 5.00 8.59
C GLY A 220 14.42 3.50 8.32
N SER A 221 13.31 2.76 8.22
CA SER A 221 13.32 1.33 7.90
C SER A 221 13.37 1.01 6.39
N GLY A 222 13.46 2.01 5.51
CA GLY A 222 13.56 1.85 4.05
C GLY A 222 12.24 1.90 3.28
N THR A 223 11.11 2.21 3.94
CA THR A 223 9.77 2.10 3.34
C THR A 223 9.63 2.83 2.01
N LEU A 224 10.03 4.11 1.95
CA LEU A 224 9.81 4.94 0.76
C LEU A 224 10.58 4.43 -0.48
N GLY A 225 11.79 3.90 -0.28
CA GLY A 225 12.57 3.36 -1.39
C GLY A 225 11.97 2.06 -1.95
N VAL A 226 11.63 1.10 -1.06
CA VAL A 226 11.04 -0.17 -1.49
C VAL A 226 9.64 0.04 -2.10
N GLU A 227 8.80 0.89 -1.49
CA GLU A 227 7.47 1.18 -2.02
C GLU A 227 7.52 1.97 -3.34
N ALA A 228 8.60 2.70 -3.64
CA ALA A 228 8.77 3.30 -4.96
C ALA A 228 8.87 2.24 -6.06
N TRP A 229 9.55 1.12 -5.81
CA TRP A 229 9.59 0.01 -6.76
C TRP A 229 8.20 -0.58 -7.04
N HIS A 230 7.34 -0.66 -6.00
CA HIS A 230 5.96 -1.12 -6.16
C HIS A 230 5.09 -0.10 -6.88
N ALA A 231 5.11 1.13 -6.43
CA ALA A 231 4.21 2.17 -6.89
C ALA A 231 4.51 2.64 -8.32
N LEU A 232 5.78 2.73 -8.69
CA LEU A 232 6.22 3.41 -9.90
C LEU A 232 6.81 2.48 -10.95
N PHE A 233 7.47 1.39 -10.53
CA PHE A 233 8.27 0.55 -11.43
C PHE A 233 7.70 -0.85 -11.65
N GLY A 234 6.50 -1.11 -11.16
CA GLY A 234 5.74 -2.32 -11.49
C GLY A 234 6.16 -3.59 -10.78
N LEU A 235 7.01 -3.50 -9.74
CA LEU A 235 7.29 -4.64 -8.88
C LEU A 235 6.01 -5.03 -8.12
N PRO A 236 5.45 -6.24 -8.29
CA PRO A 236 4.21 -6.61 -7.62
C PRO A 236 4.38 -6.65 -6.09
N PRO A 237 3.55 -5.94 -5.30
CA PRO A 237 3.65 -6.02 -3.83
C PRO A 237 3.52 -7.43 -3.26
N SER A 238 2.89 -8.35 -4.00
CA SER A 238 2.74 -9.75 -3.60
C SER A 238 4.02 -10.58 -3.69
N ILE A 239 5.11 -10.05 -4.25
CA ILE A 239 6.38 -10.78 -4.40
C ILE A 239 6.95 -11.23 -3.05
N TRP A 240 6.75 -10.44 -1.99
CA TRP A 240 7.29 -10.72 -0.66
C TRP A 240 6.45 -11.70 0.17
N ASN A 241 5.18 -11.84 -0.18
CA ASN A 241 4.26 -12.64 0.61
C ASN A 241 3.59 -13.71 -0.26
N SER A 242 4.18 -14.89 -0.28
CA SER A 242 3.63 -16.05 -0.97
C SER A 242 2.31 -16.55 -0.38
N SER A 243 1.91 -16.05 0.80
CA SER A 243 0.72 -16.50 1.54
C SER A 243 -0.53 -15.63 1.30
N ARG A 244 -0.61 -14.88 0.18
CA ARG A 244 -1.78 -14.05 -0.11
C ARG A 244 -3.02 -14.87 -0.43
N ALA A 245 -4.17 -14.26 -0.16
CA ALA A 245 -5.49 -14.84 -0.01
C ALA A 245 -5.99 -15.80 -1.09
N TRP A 246 -5.59 -15.63 -2.36
CA TRP A 246 -6.01 -16.58 -3.40
C TRP A 246 -5.45 -18.00 -3.19
N LYS A 247 -4.43 -18.18 -2.35
CA LYS A 247 -3.93 -19.50 -1.95
C LYS A 247 -4.86 -20.22 -0.97
N TYR A 248 -5.73 -19.46 -0.31
CA TYR A 248 -6.59 -19.94 0.76
C TYR A 248 -8.08 -19.90 0.43
N LEU A 249 -8.45 -19.23 -0.64
CA LEU A 249 -9.80 -19.31 -1.13
C LEU A 249 -9.95 -20.63 -1.92
N ALA A 250 -11.00 -21.41 -1.68
CA ALA A 250 -11.24 -22.77 -2.23
C ALA A 250 -11.11 -22.87 -3.78
N HIS A 251 -10.86 -21.79 -4.40
CA HIS A 251 -10.49 -21.63 -5.81
C HIS A 251 -9.46 -20.51 -5.94
N PRO A 252 -8.27 -20.88 -6.24
CA PRO A 252 -7.85 -21.56 -7.47
C PRO A 252 -7.35 -22.99 -7.23
N THR A 253 -7.52 -23.84 -8.23
CA THR A 253 -6.83 -25.12 -8.32
C THR A 253 -5.31 -24.95 -8.19
N HIS A 254 -4.56 -26.00 -7.78
CA HIS A 254 -3.08 -25.93 -7.77
C HIS A 254 -2.47 -25.41 -9.08
N ALA A 255 -3.11 -25.69 -10.21
CA ALA A 255 -2.69 -25.18 -11.51
C ALA A 255 -2.85 -23.65 -11.62
N ALA A 256 -3.92 -23.11 -11.05
CA ALA A 256 -4.13 -21.66 -11.01
C ALA A 256 -3.14 -20.96 -10.06
N GLN A 257 -2.85 -21.54 -8.89
CA GLN A 257 -1.83 -21.03 -7.96
C GLN A 257 -0.45 -20.97 -8.64
N ASN A 258 -0.03 -22.07 -9.28
CA ASN A 258 1.24 -22.12 -10.01
C ASN A 258 1.29 -21.09 -11.14
N TRP A 259 0.16 -20.80 -11.80
CA TRP A 259 0.10 -19.78 -12.82
C TRP A 259 0.29 -18.37 -12.23
N TRP A 260 -0.35 -18.07 -11.10
CA TRP A 260 -0.22 -16.80 -10.41
C TRP A 260 1.20 -16.57 -9.91
N ASP A 261 1.79 -17.57 -9.24
CA ASP A 261 3.15 -17.50 -8.73
C ASP A 261 4.17 -17.23 -9.87
N LYS A 262 4.02 -17.94 -10.99
CA LYS A 262 4.85 -17.71 -12.19
C LYS A 262 4.62 -16.31 -12.77
N ARG A 263 3.39 -15.82 -12.76
CA ARG A 263 3.07 -14.50 -13.30
C ARG A 263 3.61 -13.36 -12.43
N ILE A 264 3.52 -13.50 -11.11
CA ILE A 264 4.12 -12.55 -10.15
C ILE A 264 5.65 -12.51 -10.35
N THR A 265 6.30 -13.67 -10.37
CA THR A 265 7.74 -13.76 -10.60
C THR A 265 8.14 -13.15 -11.94
N ARG A 266 7.42 -13.46 -13.01
CA ARG A 266 7.66 -12.88 -14.33
C ARG A 266 7.49 -11.35 -14.32
N ALA A 267 6.44 -10.83 -13.72
CA ALA A 267 6.23 -9.39 -13.63
C ALA A 267 7.37 -8.71 -12.85
N ALA A 268 7.87 -9.36 -11.81
CA ALA A 268 9.01 -8.86 -11.04
C ALA A 268 10.31 -8.88 -11.86
N THR A 269 10.57 -9.92 -12.66
CA THR A 269 11.76 -9.99 -13.52
C THR A 269 11.70 -9.04 -14.71
N GLU A 270 10.51 -8.66 -15.16
CA GLU A 270 10.28 -7.66 -16.23
C GLU A 270 10.36 -6.21 -15.69
N ALA A 271 10.27 -6.00 -14.39
CA ALA A 271 10.33 -4.67 -13.76
C ALA A 271 11.72 -4.05 -13.93
N LYS A 272 11.76 -2.80 -14.41
CA LYS A 272 12.99 -2.02 -14.51
C LYS A 272 13.17 -1.21 -13.24
N LEU A 273 13.89 -1.76 -12.28
CA LEU A 273 14.07 -1.15 -10.97
C LEU A 273 15.26 -0.17 -11.01
N PRO A 274 15.08 1.11 -10.58
CA PRO A 274 16.18 2.05 -10.42
C PRO A 274 17.06 1.70 -9.23
N GLU A 275 18.27 2.25 -9.23
CA GLU A 275 19.18 2.17 -8.09
C GLU A 275 18.61 2.86 -6.85
N LEU A 276 18.91 2.33 -5.66
CA LEU A 276 18.49 2.90 -4.39
C LEU A 276 19.71 3.37 -3.57
N LEU A 277 19.64 4.62 -3.10
CA LEU A 277 20.56 5.17 -2.11
C LEU A 277 19.77 5.56 -0.86
N PHE A 278 19.99 4.86 0.24
CA PHE A 278 19.42 5.16 1.55
C PHE A 278 20.43 5.89 2.43
N ILE A 279 19.99 6.96 3.09
CA ILE A 279 20.83 7.75 4.00
C ILE A 279 20.07 7.86 5.33
N GLU A 280 20.70 7.40 6.40
CA GLU A 280 20.12 7.42 7.76
C GLU A 280 21.22 7.80 8.75
N ASN A 281 20.94 8.75 9.64
CA ASN A 281 21.91 9.19 10.65
C ASN A 281 21.72 8.53 12.03
N ASN A 282 20.56 7.90 12.27
CA ASN A 282 20.28 7.18 13.49
C ASN A 282 20.79 5.73 13.40
N ARG A 283 21.79 5.38 14.20
CA ARG A 283 22.44 4.06 14.17
C ARG A 283 21.46 2.90 14.38
N LYS A 284 20.47 3.05 15.26
CA LYS A 284 19.48 2.00 15.52
C LYS A 284 18.56 1.79 14.32
N GLN A 285 18.09 2.86 13.71
CA GLN A 285 17.26 2.79 12.50
C GLN A 285 18.07 2.26 11.30
N PHE A 286 19.34 2.62 11.21
CA PHE A 286 20.24 2.12 10.19
C PHE A 286 20.44 0.60 10.27
N GLN A 287 20.59 0.03 11.47
CA GLN A 287 20.67 -1.43 11.65
C GLN A 287 19.38 -2.15 11.22
N GLU A 288 18.22 -1.54 11.51
CA GLU A 288 16.93 -2.06 11.03
C GLU A 288 16.82 -1.97 9.50
N LEU A 289 17.28 -0.87 8.93
CA LEU A 289 17.35 -0.67 7.48
C LEU A 289 18.21 -1.74 6.80
N GLU A 290 19.44 -1.98 7.29
CA GLU A 290 20.33 -3.00 6.74
C GLU A 290 19.71 -4.39 6.75
N ALA A 291 19.09 -4.80 7.88
CA ALA A 291 18.41 -6.09 7.99
C ALA A 291 17.23 -6.20 7.00
N ASN A 292 16.46 -5.14 6.83
CA ASN A 292 15.34 -5.09 5.87
C ASN A 292 15.84 -5.17 4.43
N LEU A 293 16.88 -4.44 4.08
CA LEU A 293 17.46 -4.45 2.72
C LEU A 293 18.09 -5.79 2.37
N GLN A 294 18.74 -6.46 3.33
CA GLN A 294 19.24 -7.81 3.14
C GLN A 294 18.10 -8.78 2.80
N ASN A 295 16.99 -8.76 3.57
CA ASN A 295 15.82 -9.59 3.29
C ASN A 295 15.18 -9.28 1.92
N VAL A 296 15.17 -8.01 1.51
CA VAL A 296 14.72 -7.59 0.18
C VAL A 296 15.61 -8.19 -0.90
N SER A 297 16.94 -8.05 -0.79
CA SER A 297 17.89 -8.55 -1.79
C SER A 297 17.83 -10.07 -1.89
N ASP A 298 17.89 -10.78 -0.75
CA ASP A 298 17.83 -12.24 -0.71
C ASP A 298 16.54 -12.78 -1.37
N THR A 299 15.41 -12.12 -1.13
CA THR A 299 14.14 -12.53 -1.72
C THR A 299 14.13 -12.35 -3.23
N LEU A 300 14.60 -11.20 -3.73
CA LEU A 300 14.63 -10.90 -5.16
C LEU A 300 15.62 -11.81 -5.90
N GLU A 301 16.80 -12.04 -5.33
CA GLU A 301 17.83 -12.95 -5.87
C GLU A 301 17.32 -14.40 -5.96
N ASN A 302 16.66 -14.88 -4.89
CA ASN A 302 16.06 -16.23 -4.86
C ASN A 302 14.96 -16.42 -5.92
N LEU A 303 14.32 -15.32 -6.35
CA LEU A 303 13.31 -15.33 -7.41
C LEU A 303 13.89 -15.06 -8.81
N GLY A 304 15.21 -14.88 -8.91
CA GLY A 304 15.88 -14.57 -10.17
C GLY A 304 15.55 -13.18 -10.72
N VAL A 305 15.14 -12.26 -9.86
CA VAL A 305 14.93 -10.85 -10.21
C VAL A 305 16.28 -10.15 -10.24
N ASN A 306 16.54 -9.38 -11.29
CA ASN A 306 17.76 -8.57 -11.36
C ASN A 306 17.66 -7.42 -10.35
N VAL A 307 18.38 -7.53 -9.24
CA VAL A 307 18.41 -6.51 -8.19
C VAL A 307 19.35 -5.40 -8.60
N PRO A 308 18.88 -4.15 -8.73
CA PRO A 308 19.75 -3.01 -8.99
C PRO A 308 20.63 -2.73 -7.76
N ARG A 309 21.59 -1.84 -7.93
CA ARG A 309 22.45 -1.44 -6.81
C ARG A 309 21.60 -0.83 -5.69
N VAL A 310 21.71 -1.42 -4.49
CA VAL A 310 21.11 -0.89 -3.26
C VAL A 310 22.25 -0.52 -2.31
N THR A 311 22.30 0.74 -1.91
CA THR A 311 23.34 1.28 -1.03
C THR A 311 22.71 1.92 0.18
N ALA A 312 23.18 1.59 1.38
CA ALA A 312 22.78 2.26 2.62
C ALA A 312 24.00 2.95 3.26
N LEU A 313 23.84 4.18 3.71
CA LEU A 313 24.90 4.98 4.32
C LEU A 313 24.45 5.49 5.69
N LEU A 314 25.25 5.18 6.72
CA LEU A 314 25.10 5.80 8.05
C LEU A 314 25.79 7.16 8.03
N LYS A 315 25.08 8.18 7.53
CA LYS A 315 25.60 9.55 7.39
C LYS A 315 24.48 10.58 7.69
N ASP A 316 24.92 11.78 8.02
CA ASP A 316 24.05 12.94 8.01
C ASP A 316 23.98 13.52 6.59
N VAL A 317 22.81 13.52 5.99
CA VAL A 317 22.59 14.00 4.61
C VAL A 317 22.97 15.49 4.42
N PHE A 318 22.84 16.32 5.47
CA PHE A 318 23.21 17.72 5.39
C PHE A 318 24.72 17.95 5.25
N LEU A 319 25.53 17.00 5.70
CA LEU A 319 26.99 17.05 5.64
C LEU A 319 27.55 16.39 4.37
N MET A 320 26.71 15.76 3.55
CA MET A 320 27.16 15.10 2.33
C MET A 320 27.33 16.08 1.16
N PRO A 321 28.39 15.90 0.33
CA PRO A 321 28.51 16.61 -0.94
C PRO A 321 27.31 16.31 -1.86
N ASN A 322 26.82 17.32 -2.60
CA ASN A 322 25.70 17.13 -3.52
C ASN A 322 26.01 16.09 -4.60
N SER A 323 27.26 15.99 -5.03
CA SER A 323 27.73 14.99 -6.01
C SER A 323 27.68 13.53 -5.54
N GLU A 324 27.58 13.26 -4.23
CA GLU A 324 27.33 11.91 -3.70
C GLU A 324 25.83 11.57 -3.71
N ILE A 325 24.94 12.56 -3.89
CA ILE A 325 23.47 12.43 -3.80
C ILE A 325 22.85 12.51 -5.18
N ILE A 326 23.30 13.42 -6.02
CA ILE A 326 22.74 13.66 -7.35
C ILE A 326 23.56 12.92 -8.41
N THR A 327 22.90 12.04 -9.13
CA THR A 327 23.49 11.33 -10.29
C THR A 327 23.43 12.25 -11.52
N PRO A 328 24.57 12.59 -12.14
CA PRO A 328 24.60 13.44 -13.34
C PRO A 328 23.74 12.84 -14.48
N ARG A 329 23.03 13.71 -15.18
CA ARG A 329 22.19 13.37 -16.36
C ARG A 329 21.02 12.41 -16.07
N ALA A 330 20.80 12.04 -14.82
CA ALA A 330 19.75 11.13 -14.42
C ALA A 330 18.50 11.89 -13.92
N ILE A 331 17.36 11.23 -14.00
CA ILE A 331 16.18 11.61 -13.23
C ILE A 331 16.32 10.98 -11.85
N THR A 332 16.50 11.83 -10.83
CA THR A 332 16.60 11.41 -9.43
C THR A 332 15.25 11.60 -8.74
N LEU A 333 14.73 10.53 -8.17
CA LEU A 333 13.55 10.56 -7.31
C LEU A 333 13.97 10.71 -5.84
N MET A 334 13.41 11.69 -5.14
CA MET A 334 13.77 11.98 -3.75
C MET A 334 12.54 12.08 -2.84
N PRO A 335 12.06 10.97 -2.29
CA PRO A 335 10.98 10.96 -1.30
C PRO A 335 11.53 11.31 0.09
N LEU A 336 10.98 12.35 0.73
CA LEU A 336 11.43 12.86 2.01
C LEU A 336 10.40 12.62 3.12
N HIS A 337 10.82 11.94 4.19
CA HIS A 337 10.04 11.72 5.40
C HIS A 337 10.89 12.06 6.63
N PRO A 338 11.18 13.34 6.85
CA PRO A 338 12.02 13.77 7.96
C PRO A 338 11.36 13.48 9.31
N PRO A 339 12.12 13.37 10.41
CA PRO A 339 11.56 13.13 11.74
C PRO A 339 10.69 14.31 12.19
N TYR A 340 9.51 14.01 12.74
CA TYR A 340 8.50 15.03 13.07
C TYR A 340 8.68 15.71 14.44
N GLY A 341 9.68 15.33 15.21
CA GLY A 341 9.89 15.92 16.53
C GLY A 341 8.81 15.61 17.60
N LEU A 342 7.71 14.96 17.23
CA LEU A 342 6.60 14.66 18.17
C LEU A 342 7.01 13.74 19.33
N ARG A 343 8.18 13.11 19.25
CA ARG A 343 8.79 12.24 20.29
C ARG A 343 10.11 12.76 20.83
N LEU A 344 10.66 13.76 20.15
CA LEU A 344 11.81 14.53 20.60
C LEU A 344 11.23 15.89 21.00
N HIS A 345 11.31 16.28 22.25
CA HIS A 345 11.02 17.65 22.70
C HIS A 345 12.08 18.62 22.13
N ASP A 346 12.38 18.48 20.83
CA ASP A 346 13.43 19.21 20.13
C ASP A 346 12.86 20.53 19.65
N SER A 347 13.35 21.60 20.24
CA SER A 347 13.03 23.00 19.92
C SER A 347 13.49 23.43 18.52
N ASN A 348 13.95 22.50 17.64
CA ASN A 348 14.65 22.86 16.40
C ASN A 348 14.05 22.17 15.13
N VAL A 349 12.84 21.62 15.21
CA VAL A 349 12.23 20.92 14.05
C VAL A 349 11.91 21.90 12.92
N ASP A 350 11.52 23.14 13.26
CA ASP A 350 11.24 24.18 12.26
C ASP A 350 12.49 24.53 11.45
N ALA A 351 13.66 24.61 12.11
CA ALA A 351 14.94 24.84 11.44
C ALA A 351 15.31 23.66 10.53
N LEU A 352 15.09 22.41 10.98
CA LEU A 352 15.31 21.23 10.15
C LEU A 352 14.56 21.30 8.83
N PHE A 353 13.25 21.67 8.86
CA PHE A 353 12.44 21.77 7.65
C PHE A 353 12.85 22.95 6.76
N ALA A 354 13.28 24.09 7.35
CA ALA A 354 13.80 25.22 6.60
C ALA A 354 15.12 24.85 5.90
N ASP A 355 16.06 24.27 6.61
CA ASP A 355 17.36 23.81 6.08
C ASP A 355 17.17 22.73 5.01
N LEU A 356 16.20 21.82 5.21
CA LEU A 356 15.88 20.80 4.22
C LEU A 356 15.34 21.41 2.92
N GLY A 357 14.49 22.45 3.02
CA GLY A 357 14.02 23.17 1.83
C GLY A 357 15.15 23.80 1.04
N LEU A 358 16.10 24.46 1.74
CA LEU A 358 17.30 25.03 1.11
C LEU A 358 18.18 23.94 0.48
N LYS A 359 18.37 22.82 1.16
CA LYS A 359 19.17 21.71 0.66
C LYS A 359 18.54 21.05 -0.58
N VAL A 360 17.22 20.91 -0.62
CA VAL A 360 16.48 20.44 -1.82
C VAL A 360 16.70 21.37 -3.00
N ARG A 361 16.67 22.68 -2.77
CA ARG A 361 17.01 23.68 -3.81
C ARG A 361 18.43 23.49 -4.33
N ASP A 362 19.41 23.30 -3.44
CA ASP A 362 20.82 23.10 -3.83
C ASP A 362 20.98 21.81 -4.63
N TRP A 363 20.34 20.71 -4.24
CA TRP A 363 20.32 19.47 -5.01
C TRP A 363 19.63 19.62 -6.38
N ALA A 364 18.58 20.42 -6.45
CA ALA A 364 17.90 20.72 -7.72
C ALA A 364 18.78 21.53 -8.66
N LEU A 365 19.54 22.49 -8.15
CA LEU A 365 20.52 23.25 -8.92
C LEU A 365 21.65 22.35 -9.43
N GLU A 366 22.18 21.45 -8.60
CA GLU A 366 23.19 20.46 -9.00
C GLU A 366 22.66 19.52 -10.10
N ALA A 367 21.42 19.03 -9.94
CA ALA A 367 20.78 18.19 -10.96
C ALA A 367 20.66 18.94 -12.29
N ARG A 368 20.16 20.17 -12.30
CA ARG A 368 20.08 21.01 -13.50
C ARG A 368 21.46 21.27 -14.14
N ALA A 369 22.46 21.62 -13.31
CA ALA A 369 23.82 21.91 -13.79
C ALA A 369 24.47 20.69 -14.44
N SER A 370 24.16 19.49 -13.96
CA SER A 370 24.66 18.22 -14.52
C SER A 370 23.77 17.64 -15.62
N GLY A 371 22.73 18.35 -16.07
CA GLY A 371 21.80 17.91 -17.13
C GLY A 371 20.80 16.84 -16.68
N GLY A 372 20.61 16.68 -15.38
CA GLY A 372 19.63 15.78 -14.78
C GLY A 372 18.37 16.51 -14.26
N VAL A 373 17.48 15.79 -13.61
CA VAL A 373 16.24 16.30 -13.02
C VAL A 373 16.06 15.74 -11.61
N LEU A 374 15.72 16.60 -10.66
CA LEU A 374 15.29 16.19 -9.33
C LEU A 374 13.77 16.28 -9.20
N ILE A 375 13.14 15.17 -8.80
CA ILE A 375 11.70 15.07 -8.56
C ILE A 375 11.50 14.48 -7.17
N GLY A 376 10.59 15.03 -6.36
CA GLY A 376 10.38 14.47 -5.05
C GLY A 376 9.17 15.02 -4.33
N PHE A 377 9.05 14.65 -3.07
CA PHE A 377 8.08 15.21 -2.14
C PHE A 377 8.64 15.24 -0.72
N CYS A 378 8.04 16.08 0.12
CA CYS A 378 8.28 16.10 1.56
C CYS A 378 6.95 15.96 2.32
N LEU A 379 6.92 15.06 3.31
CA LEU A 379 5.81 14.93 4.25
C LEU A 379 5.96 15.93 5.38
N CYS A 380 5.01 16.86 5.51
CA CYS A 380 5.03 17.95 6.49
C CYS A 380 3.82 17.81 7.43
N PRO A 381 4.00 17.48 8.71
CA PRO A 381 2.91 17.16 9.64
C PRO A 381 2.20 18.40 10.21
N SER A 382 2.60 19.61 9.81
CA SER A 382 1.95 20.85 10.21
C SER A 382 2.14 21.96 9.18
N ASP A 383 1.29 22.97 9.24
CA ASP A 383 1.39 24.17 8.41
C ASP A 383 2.69 24.94 8.61
N VAL A 384 3.19 24.96 9.84
CA VAL A 384 4.43 25.65 10.19
C VAL A 384 5.61 24.98 9.49
N LEU A 385 5.74 23.66 9.61
CA LEU A 385 6.81 22.88 9.00
C LEU A 385 6.71 22.89 7.46
N TRP A 386 5.49 22.83 6.92
CA TRP A 386 5.28 22.98 5.49
C TRP A 386 5.74 24.34 4.97
N ARG A 387 5.40 25.44 5.67
CA ARG A 387 5.85 26.80 5.27
C ARG A 387 7.37 26.93 5.37
N ALA A 388 7.98 26.40 6.42
CA ALA A 388 9.43 26.40 6.58
C ALA A 388 10.12 25.69 5.41
N PHE A 389 9.68 24.48 5.09
CA PHE A 389 10.20 23.70 3.96
C PHE A 389 9.98 24.42 2.61
N ARG A 390 8.74 24.83 2.34
CA ARG A 390 8.36 25.48 1.08
C ARG A 390 9.15 26.75 0.81
N ASN A 391 9.38 27.58 1.84
CA ASN A 391 10.14 28.82 1.69
C ASN A 391 11.59 28.55 1.26
N GLY A 392 12.17 27.42 1.63
CA GLY A 392 13.51 27.01 1.22
C GLY A 392 13.59 26.54 -0.24
N LEU A 393 12.48 26.10 -0.86
CA LEU A 393 12.49 25.58 -2.24
C LEU A 393 12.80 26.66 -3.30
N GLY A 394 12.62 27.95 -2.98
CA GLY A 394 12.86 29.05 -3.93
C GLY A 394 11.88 29.00 -5.11
N ASP A 395 12.42 28.95 -6.31
CA ASP A 395 11.69 28.96 -7.61
C ASP A 395 11.33 27.55 -8.13
N LEU A 396 11.58 26.50 -7.36
CA LEU A 396 11.19 25.15 -7.77
C LEU A 396 9.68 25.04 -7.93
N ARG A 397 9.24 24.38 -9.00
CA ARG A 397 7.84 24.02 -9.17
C ARG A 397 7.42 23.07 -8.04
N PHE A 398 6.33 23.39 -7.37
CA PHE A 398 5.77 22.54 -6.32
C PHE A 398 4.24 22.54 -6.35
N ASP A 399 3.66 21.54 -5.72
CA ASP A 399 2.23 21.44 -5.41
C ASP A 399 2.05 20.90 -3.98
N THR A 400 0.87 21.08 -3.41
CA THR A 400 0.58 20.65 -2.05
C THR A 400 -0.77 19.98 -1.96
N THR A 401 -0.76 18.78 -1.38
CA THR A 401 -1.97 18.00 -1.12
C THR A 401 -1.96 17.51 0.34
N HIS A 402 -3.01 16.81 0.75
CA HIS A 402 -3.18 16.33 2.13
C HIS A 402 -3.40 14.81 2.18
N VAL A 403 -2.88 14.19 3.23
CA VAL A 403 -3.13 12.79 3.60
C VAL A 403 -3.26 12.69 5.11
N THR A 404 -3.82 11.58 5.61
CA THR A 404 -3.86 11.32 7.05
C THR A 404 -2.89 10.20 7.42
N GLN A 405 -1.98 10.46 8.35
CA GLN A 405 -1.03 9.49 8.88
C GLN A 405 -1.21 9.35 10.40
N GLY A 406 -1.65 8.19 10.87
CA GLY A 406 -1.82 7.95 12.30
C GLY A 406 -2.76 8.94 13.01
N GLY A 407 -3.79 9.45 12.30
CA GLY A 407 -4.72 10.46 12.80
C GLY A 407 -4.24 11.91 12.64
N LEU A 408 -3.01 12.14 12.17
CA LEU A 408 -2.48 13.48 11.88
C LEU A 408 -2.80 13.86 10.43
N ASP A 409 -3.18 15.13 10.23
CA ASP A 409 -3.25 15.74 8.89
C ASP A 409 -1.83 16.11 8.45
N VAL A 410 -1.37 15.48 7.35
CA VAL A 410 -0.02 15.66 6.82
C VAL A 410 -0.10 16.28 5.44
N ARG A 411 0.60 17.39 5.25
CA ARG A 411 0.78 17.99 3.92
C ARG A 411 1.85 17.25 3.15
N VAL A 412 1.54 16.92 1.91
CA VAL A 412 2.49 16.38 0.94
C VAL A 412 2.90 17.51 0.02
N CYS A 413 4.11 18.01 0.18
CA CYS A 413 4.68 19.01 -0.71
C CYS A 413 5.48 18.31 -1.80
N THR A 414 4.91 18.17 -3.00
CA THR A 414 5.62 17.65 -4.19
C THR A 414 6.44 18.74 -4.84
N PHE A 415 7.61 18.41 -5.40
CA PHE A 415 8.49 19.36 -6.07
C PHE A 415 9.19 18.75 -7.29
N SER A 416 9.58 19.62 -8.25
CA SER A 416 10.37 19.23 -9.42
C SER A 416 11.32 20.35 -9.83
N SER A 417 12.55 19.96 -10.19
CA SER A 417 13.52 20.88 -10.78
C SER A 417 13.27 21.12 -12.27
N PHE A 418 12.32 20.44 -12.88
CA PHE A 418 11.99 20.65 -14.29
C PHE A 418 11.17 21.92 -14.48
N GLU A 419 11.66 22.76 -15.35
CA GLU A 419 10.91 23.92 -15.83
C GLU A 419 9.95 23.49 -16.93
N GLN A 420 8.64 23.79 -16.77
CA GLN A 420 7.75 23.66 -17.91
C GLN A 420 8.19 24.68 -18.96
N PRO A 421 8.25 24.30 -20.24
CA PRO A 421 8.41 25.30 -21.30
C PRO A 421 7.32 26.35 -21.12
N SER A 422 7.70 27.61 -21.08
CA SER A 422 6.73 28.72 -21.16
C SER A 422 5.93 28.54 -22.45
N GLU A 423 4.60 28.36 -22.32
CA GLU A 423 3.69 28.33 -23.44
C GLU A 423 3.79 29.61 -24.29
#